data_d4240aec1a09442843ba397a83ad2754
#
_entry.id   d4240aec1a09442843ba397a83ad2754
#
_cell.length_a   1.000
_cell.length_b   1.000
_cell.length_c   1.000
_cell.angle_alpha   90.00
_cell.angle_beta   90.00
_cell.angle_gamma   90.00
#
_symmetry.space_group_name_H-M   'P 1'
#
loop_
_entity.id
_entity.type
_entity.pdbx_description
1 polymer ?
#
loop_
_entity_poly.entity_id
_entity_poly.type
_entity_poly.pdbx_seq_one_letter_code
_entity_poly.pdbx_strand_id
1 'polypeptide(L)'
;MADNKEKLGEQEKEKLVEQKEEKIAEERQKIDTFADFGNMYNFKKDFTYSYKTDAGLTEDIVREISEKKHEPKWMLDFRLKSLDIFNHMEYPDWGPDISELDMDNIVTYVRPNAQMKADWNDVPDDIKDTFDRLGIPEAEKTSLAGVGAQYDSEVVYHSIQDELVQQGVVYTDFDTALEKYEDIVKAHFMKLVPPTDHKFAALHGAVWSGGSFVYVPAGVDVSIPLQSYFRLNAPGAGQFEHTMIIVEKGAKVHFIEGCSAPKYNVANLHAGCVELFIGDDASLTYSTIENWSKNMYNLNTKRAIVGKNGTINWVTGSFGSHTSCLYPMSILQGEGAHCEFTGVTFAGKGQYLDTGSKVVHNAPNTTSNINSKSISKSGGVCIYRGSVVINPPADGA
;
A
#
# COMPACT_ATOMS: atom_id res chain seq x y z
N MET A 1 68.67 9.10 -11.94
CA MET A 1 67.67 9.91 -11.16
C MET A 1 66.27 9.98 -11.86
N ALA A 2 66.17 9.87 -13.18
CA ALA A 2 64.87 9.85 -13.88
C ALA A 2 64.10 8.54 -13.62
N ASP A 3 64.78 7.40 -13.65
CA ASP A 3 64.21 6.06 -13.49
C ASP A 3 63.55 5.82 -12.10
N ASN A 4 64.03 6.51 -11.05
CA ASN A 4 63.47 6.41 -9.69
C ASN A 4 62.20 7.27 -9.50
N LYS A 5 62.04 8.35 -10.28
CA LYS A 5 60.82 9.17 -10.23
C LYS A 5 59.64 8.52 -10.98
N GLU A 6 59.94 7.82 -12.04
CA GLU A 6 58.92 7.08 -12.82
C GLU A 6 58.35 5.89 -12.02
N LYS A 7 59.23 5.12 -11.36
CA LYS A 7 58.81 4.01 -10.47
C LYS A 7 58.03 4.46 -9.23
N LEU A 8 58.36 5.62 -8.64
CA LEU A 8 57.56 6.21 -7.55
C LEU A 8 56.17 6.61 -8.02
N GLY A 9 56.04 7.17 -9.24
CA GLY A 9 54.74 7.55 -9.83
C GLY A 9 53.87 6.35 -10.19
N GLU A 10 54.46 5.21 -10.57
CA GLU A 10 53.70 3.96 -10.79
C GLU A 10 53.21 3.36 -9.48
N GLN A 11 54.02 3.29 -8.44
CA GLN A 11 53.60 2.80 -7.12
C GLN A 11 52.51 3.66 -6.45
N GLU A 12 52.55 4.96 -6.65
CA GLU A 12 51.45 5.85 -6.19
C GLU A 12 50.14 5.64 -6.98
N LYS A 13 50.23 5.40 -8.29
CA LYS A 13 49.06 5.07 -9.11
C LYS A 13 48.46 3.71 -8.74
N GLU A 14 49.28 2.68 -8.49
CA GLU A 14 48.82 1.37 -8.05
C GLU A 14 48.11 1.47 -6.69
N LYS A 15 48.68 2.19 -5.71
CA LYS A 15 48.02 2.42 -4.43
C LYS A 15 46.70 3.17 -4.55
N LEU A 16 46.57 4.12 -5.46
CA LEU A 16 45.35 4.87 -5.70
C LEU A 16 44.26 4.02 -6.35
N VAL A 17 44.66 3.07 -7.21
CA VAL A 17 43.75 2.09 -7.81
C VAL A 17 43.25 1.12 -6.76
N GLU A 18 44.17 0.58 -5.94
CA GLU A 18 43.82 -0.34 -4.86
C GLU A 18 42.86 0.27 -3.82
N GLN A 19 43.10 1.52 -3.41
CA GLN A 19 42.20 2.27 -2.52
C GLN A 19 40.82 2.54 -3.15
N LYS A 20 40.76 2.76 -4.48
CA LYS A 20 39.49 2.92 -5.19
C LYS A 20 38.73 1.60 -5.27
N GLU A 21 39.44 0.49 -5.50
CA GLU A 21 38.82 -0.84 -5.56
C GLU A 21 38.30 -1.28 -4.19
N GLU A 22 39.06 -1.04 -3.10
CA GLU A 22 38.60 -1.27 -1.73
C GLU A 22 37.34 -0.45 -1.41
N LYS A 23 37.32 0.84 -1.75
CA LYS A 23 36.16 1.71 -1.53
C LYS A 23 34.93 1.29 -2.34
N ILE A 24 35.14 0.85 -3.58
CA ILE A 24 34.08 0.28 -4.42
C ILE A 24 33.58 -1.05 -3.83
N ALA A 25 34.45 -1.89 -3.28
CA ALA A 25 34.09 -3.14 -2.63
C ALA A 25 33.28 -2.90 -1.35
N GLU A 26 33.69 -1.92 -0.52
CA GLU A 26 32.93 -1.49 0.67
C GLU A 26 31.56 -0.90 0.31
N GLU A 27 31.48 -0.08 -0.73
CA GLU A 27 30.21 0.46 -1.21
C GLU A 27 29.30 -0.64 -1.79
N ARG A 28 29.88 -1.62 -2.52
CA ARG A 28 29.16 -2.81 -3.00
C ARG A 28 28.62 -3.64 -1.84
N GLN A 29 29.41 -3.84 -0.78
CA GLN A 29 28.98 -4.58 0.41
C GLN A 29 27.85 -3.86 1.15
N LYS A 30 27.89 -2.52 1.23
CA LYS A 30 26.77 -1.71 1.76
C LYS A 30 25.51 -1.84 0.91
N ILE A 31 25.66 -1.82 -0.43
CA ILE A 31 24.54 -2.01 -1.37
C ILE A 31 23.98 -3.45 -1.27
N ASP A 32 24.84 -4.46 -1.07
CA ASP A 32 24.41 -5.84 -0.86
C ASP A 32 23.70 -6.03 0.48
N THR A 33 24.12 -5.33 1.53
CA THR A 33 23.40 -5.25 2.81
C THR A 33 22.03 -4.58 2.65
N PHE A 34 21.92 -3.53 1.84
CA PHE A 34 20.65 -2.92 1.46
C PHE A 34 19.76 -3.87 0.63
N ALA A 35 20.34 -4.69 -0.24
CA ALA A 35 19.60 -5.72 -0.98
C ALA A 35 19.13 -6.87 -0.08
N ASP A 36 19.68 -7.02 1.10
CA ASP A 36 19.33 -8.02 2.11
C ASP A 36 18.22 -7.55 3.08
N PHE A 37 17.73 -6.31 2.93
CA PHE A 37 16.54 -5.82 3.66
C PHE A 37 15.34 -6.76 3.49
N GLY A 38 15.24 -7.46 2.35
CA GLY A 38 14.25 -8.51 2.13
C GLY A 38 14.36 -9.69 3.10
N ASN A 39 15.54 -9.98 3.65
CA ASN A 39 15.73 -11.04 4.65
C ASN A 39 15.40 -10.57 6.08
N MET A 40 15.55 -9.30 6.39
CA MET A 40 15.22 -8.72 7.69
C MET A 40 13.74 -8.90 8.02
N TYR A 41 12.86 -8.88 7.02
CA TYR A 41 11.41 -9.05 7.16
C TYR A 41 10.93 -10.48 6.88
N ASN A 42 11.84 -11.40 6.54
CA ASN A 42 11.53 -12.78 6.14
C ASN A 42 11.46 -13.76 7.33
N PHE A 43 10.98 -13.32 8.49
CA PHE A 43 10.72 -14.23 9.60
C PHE A 43 9.29 -14.76 9.54
N LYS A 44 9.14 -16.03 9.87
CA LYS A 44 7.85 -16.75 9.96
C LYS A 44 7.54 -16.98 11.40
N LYS A 45 6.26 -16.91 11.73
CA LYS A 45 5.75 -17.43 12.99
C LYS A 45 4.63 -18.43 12.70
N ASP A 46 4.61 -19.54 13.45
CA ASP A 46 3.49 -20.46 13.44
C ASP A 46 2.38 -19.82 14.28
N PHE A 47 1.30 -19.41 13.60
CA PHE A 47 0.12 -18.87 14.25
C PHE A 47 -1.02 -19.87 14.25
N THR A 48 -1.80 -19.85 15.32
CA THR A 48 -3.12 -20.46 15.34
C THR A 48 -4.12 -19.45 14.76
N TYR A 49 -4.79 -19.85 13.70
CA TYR A 49 -5.90 -19.09 13.13
C TYR A 49 -7.19 -19.48 13.86
N SER A 50 -8.01 -18.48 14.20
CA SER A 50 -9.36 -18.75 14.73
C SER A 50 -10.30 -19.20 13.62
N TYR A 51 -10.01 -18.77 12.37
CA TYR A 51 -10.77 -19.14 11.20
C TYR A 51 -9.95 -18.96 9.91
N LYS A 52 -10.26 -19.75 8.90
CA LYS A 52 -9.66 -19.68 7.56
C LYS A 52 -10.66 -20.28 6.57
N THR A 53 -10.96 -19.57 5.47
CA THR A 53 -11.76 -20.12 4.37
C THR A 53 -11.00 -21.23 3.64
N ASP A 54 -11.71 -22.02 2.87
CA ASP A 54 -11.09 -22.83 1.83
C ASP A 54 -10.38 -21.93 0.80
N ALA A 55 -9.46 -22.51 0.03
CA ALA A 55 -8.82 -21.81 -1.06
C ALA A 55 -9.81 -21.62 -2.23
N GLY A 56 -9.57 -20.60 -3.02
CA GLY A 56 -10.40 -20.26 -4.17
C GLY A 56 -11.37 -19.10 -3.92
N LEU A 57 -12.22 -18.85 -4.89
CA LEU A 57 -13.19 -17.77 -4.89
C LEU A 57 -14.55 -18.28 -5.39
N THR A 58 -15.46 -18.55 -4.46
CA THR A 58 -16.81 -19.05 -4.73
C THR A 58 -17.86 -18.18 -4.06
N GLU A 59 -19.13 -18.32 -4.46
CA GLU A 59 -20.23 -17.62 -3.82
C GLU A 59 -20.37 -17.99 -2.33
N ASP A 60 -20.12 -19.25 -1.98
CA ASP A 60 -20.17 -19.73 -0.60
C ASP A 60 -19.10 -19.05 0.26
N ILE A 61 -17.87 -18.96 -0.24
CA ILE A 61 -16.77 -18.24 0.44
C ILE A 61 -17.14 -16.77 0.66
N VAL A 62 -17.69 -16.09 -0.34
CA VAL A 62 -18.09 -14.68 -0.24
C VAL A 62 -19.20 -14.49 0.81
N ARG A 63 -20.20 -15.38 0.85
CA ARG A 63 -21.26 -15.38 1.87
C ARG A 63 -20.69 -15.64 3.27
N GLU A 64 -19.78 -16.57 3.38
CA GLU A 64 -19.12 -16.92 4.63
C GLU A 64 -18.29 -15.74 5.20
N ILE A 65 -17.53 -15.01 4.37
CA ILE A 65 -16.83 -13.80 4.78
C ILE A 65 -17.81 -12.78 5.35
N SER A 66 -18.90 -12.49 4.63
CA SER A 66 -19.91 -11.52 5.04
C SER A 66 -20.61 -11.92 6.34
N GLU A 67 -20.91 -13.21 6.53
CA GLU A 67 -21.48 -13.74 7.77
C GLU A 67 -20.53 -13.58 8.95
N LYS A 68 -19.25 -13.95 8.77
CA LYS A 68 -18.22 -13.82 9.82
C LYS A 68 -17.97 -12.38 10.26
N LYS A 69 -18.16 -11.43 9.34
CA LYS A 69 -18.01 -9.99 9.58
C LYS A 69 -19.32 -9.32 10.05
N HIS A 70 -20.43 -10.06 10.10
CA HIS A 70 -21.74 -9.53 10.49
C HIS A 70 -22.19 -8.32 9.64
N GLU A 71 -21.90 -8.36 8.36
CA GLU A 71 -22.12 -7.24 7.46
C GLU A 71 -23.61 -6.97 7.19
N PRO A 72 -23.98 -5.70 6.91
CA PRO A 72 -25.33 -5.37 6.47
C PRO A 72 -25.63 -5.99 5.10
N LYS A 73 -26.90 -6.28 4.84
CA LYS A 73 -27.35 -6.95 3.60
C LYS A 73 -26.81 -6.28 2.32
N TRP A 74 -26.76 -4.94 2.27
CA TRP A 74 -26.29 -4.23 1.08
C TRP A 74 -24.82 -4.52 0.77
N MET A 75 -23.98 -4.77 1.78
CA MET A 75 -22.58 -5.13 1.59
C MET A 75 -22.46 -6.56 1.03
N LEU A 76 -23.25 -7.51 1.53
CA LEU A 76 -23.31 -8.84 0.92
C LEU A 76 -23.77 -8.78 -0.55
N ASP A 77 -24.84 -8.01 -0.84
CA ASP A 77 -25.32 -7.84 -2.20
C ASP A 77 -24.24 -7.22 -3.11
N PHE A 78 -23.46 -6.27 -2.58
CA PHE A 78 -22.33 -5.67 -3.28
C PHE A 78 -21.22 -6.68 -3.56
N ARG A 79 -20.84 -7.50 -2.58
CA ARG A 79 -19.83 -8.55 -2.72
C ARG A 79 -20.21 -9.57 -3.80
N LEU A 80 -21.45 -10.05 -3.77
CA LEU A 80 -21.96 -11.03 -4.75
C LEU A 80 -21.98 -10.45 -6.16
N LYS A 81 -22.39 -9.17 -6.30
CA LYS A 81 -22.31 -8.48 -7.59
C LYS A 81 -20.87 -8.33 -8.07
N SER A 82 -19.93 -8.05 -7.18
CA SER A 82 -18.50 -7.94 -7.51
C SER A 82 -17.92 -9.29 -7.93
N LEU A 83 -18.36 -10.38 -7.29
CA LEU A 83 -17.99 -11.75 -7.71
C LEU A 83 -18.52 -12.07 -9.11
N ASP A 84 -19.76 -11.72 -9.41
CA ASP A 84 -20.32 -11.92 -10.74
C ASP A 84 -19.52 -11.16 -11.82
N ILE A 85 -19.15 -9.89 -11.53
CA ILE A 85 -18.29 -9.09 -12.42
C ILE A 85 -16.92 -9.77 -12.58
N PHE A 86 -16.30 -10.24 -11.49
CA PHE A 86 -15.01 -10.95 -11.54
C PHE A 86 -15.08 -12.17 -12.46
N ASN A 87 -16.12 -12.98 -12.34
CA ASN A 87 -16.28 -14.21 -13.13
C ASN A 87 -16.41 -13.96 -14.64
N HIS A 88 -16.98 -12.81 -15.04
CA HIS A 88 -17.20 -12.46 -16.44
C HIS A 88 -16.12 -11.53 -17.05
N MET A 89 -15.23 -10.98 -16.22
CA MET A 89 -14.19 -10.06 -16.68
C MET A 89 -12.90 -10.80 -17.00
N GLU A 90 -12.28 -10.48 -18.14
CA GLU A 90 -10.97 -11.00 -18.51
C GLU A 90 -9.83 -10.39 -17.69
N TYR A 91 -8.74 -11.11 -17.55
CA TYR A 91 -7.50 -10.53 -17.02
C TYR A 91 -6.92 -9.51 -18.02
N PRO A 92 -6.21 -8.48 -17.54
CA PRO A 92 -5.54 -7.54 -18.43
C PRO A 92 -4.56 -8.30 -19.36
N ASP A 93 -4.57 -7.96 -20.64
CA ASP A 93 -3.64 -8.47 -21.66
C ASP A 93 -2.32 -7.68 -21.74
N TRP A 94 -2.14 -6.74 -20.83
CA TRP A 94 -0.96 -5.88 -20.68
C TRP A 94 -0.41 -5.94 -19.26
N GLY A 95 0.81 -5.48 -19.08
CA GLY A 95 1.48 -5.48 -17.77
C GLY A 95 2.41 -6.67 -17.60
N PRO A 96 2.82 -6.99 -16.37
CA PRO A 96 3.65 -8.16 -16.09
C PRO A 96 2.86 -9.46 -16.26
N ASP A 97 3.60 -10.53 -16.54
CA ASP A 97 3.03 -11.87 -16.55
C ASP A 97 2.57 -12.27 -15.13
N ILE A 98 1.30 -12.63 -15.00
CA ILE A 98 0.66 -13.13 -13.78
C ILE A 98 0.05 -14.53 -13.98
N SER A 99 0.42 -15.24 -15.04
CA SER A 99 -0.12 -16.57 -15.39
C SER A 99 0.16 -17.64 -14.33
N GLU A 100 1.19 -17.45 -13.50
CA GLU A 100 1.49 -18.33 -12.37
C GLU A 100 0.62 -18.05 -11.12
N LEU A 101 -0.17 -16.97 -11.12
CA LEU A 101 -1.11 -16.67 -10.05
C LEU A 101 -2.40 -17.46 -10.27
N ASP A 102 -2.53 -18.54 -9.53
CA ASP A 102 -3.71 -19.40 -9.53
C ASP A 102 -4.64 -19.04 -8.38
N MET A 103 -5.77 -18.42 -8.70
CA MET A 103 -6.77 -17.98 -7.70
C MET A 103 -7.44 -19.15 -6.98
N ASP A 104 -7.49 -20.34 -7.57
CA ASP A 104 -8.05 -21.53 -6.93
C ASP A 104 -7.19 -22.01 -5.74
N ASN A 105 -5.93 -21.58 -5.68
CA ASN A 105 -4.99 -21.88 -4.61
C ASN A 105 -4.81 -20.73 -3.59
N ILE A 106 -5.47 -19.58 -3.80
CA ILE A 106 -5.39 -18.44 -2.87
C ILE A 106 -6.52 -18.53 -1.83
N VAL A 107 -6.14 -18.48 -0.55
CA VAL A 107 -7.08 -18.31 0.56
C VAL A 107 -7.43 -16.85 0.69
N THR A 108 -8.70 -16.51 0.57
CA THR A 108 -9.16 -15.11 0.49
C THR A 108 -9.48 -14.47 1.85
N TYR A 109 -9.62 -15.27 2.91
CA TYR A 109 -9.86 -14.75 4.25
C TYR A 109 -9.21 -15.62 5.33
N VAL A 110 -8.41 -14.97 6.19
CA VAL A 110 -7.72 -15.61 7.32
C VAL A 110 -7.87 -14.74 8.56
N ARG A 111 -8.55 -15.25 9.58
CA ARG A 111 -8.70 -14.56 10.87
C ARG A 111 -7.67 -15.07 11.86
N PRO A 112 -6.76 -14.22 12.36
CA PRO A 112 -5.86 -14.59 13.45
C PRO A 112 -6.63 -14.88 14.75
N ASN A 113 -6.01 -15.60 15.67
CA ASN A 113 -6.59 -15.81 17.00
C ASN A 113 -6.32 -14.59 17.90
N ALA A 114 -6.73 -13.42 17.45
CA ALA A 114 -6.59 -12.15 18.15
C ALA A 114 -7.82 -11.28 17.89
N GLN A 115 -8.21 -10.50 18.88
CA GLN A 115 -9.22 -9.44 18.73
C GLN A 115 -8.52 -8.09 18.69
N MET A 116 -9.11 -7.12 18.02
CA MET A 116 -8.61 -5.75 17.99
C MET A 116 -8.50 -5.20 19.43
N LYS A 117 -7.38 -4.55 19.73
CA LYS A 117 -7.06 -3.92 21.01
C LYS A 117 -6.78 -2.43 20.82
N ALA A 118 -7.21 -1.63 21.80
CA ALA A 118 -6.90 -0.20 21.85
C ALA A 118 -5.60 0.08 22.63
N ASP A 119 -5.21 -0.82 23.55
CA ASP A 119 -3.93 -0.76 24.28
C ASP A 119 -2.96 -1.78 23.68
N TRP A 120 -1.77 -1.33 23.31
CA TRP A 120 -0.71 -2.18 22.77
C TRP A 120 -0.29 -3.27 23.76
N ASN A 121 -0.37 -3.01 25.05
CA ASN A 121 -0.03 -3.99 26.07
C ASN A 121 -0.97 -5.21 26.07
N ASP A 122 -2.20 -5.05 25.58
CA ASP A 122 -3.20 -6.11 25.50
C ASP A 122 -3.12 -6.93 24.20
N VAL A 123 -2.29 -6.50 23.23
CA VAL A 123 -2.03 -7.26 22.00
C VAL A 123 -1.23 -8.52 22.36
N PRO A 124 -1.55 -9.70 21.79
CA PRO A 124 -0.79 -10.94 22.04
C PRO A 124 0.72 -10.77 21.77
N ASP A 125 1.57 -11.34 22.63
CA ASP A 125 3.03 -11.15 22.59
C ASP A 125 3.67 -11.61 21.28
N ASP A 126 3.12 -12.63 20.64
CA ASP A 126 3.58 -13.13 19.36
C ASP A 126 3.33 -12.13 18.21
N ILE A 127 2.22 -11.39 18.28
CA ILE A 127 1.90 -10.31 17.34
C ILE A 127 2.78 -9.10 17.63
N LYS A 128 2.94 -8.72 18.91
CA LYS A 128 3.87 -7.64 19.33
C LYS A 128 5.28 -7.90 18.81
N ASP A 129 5.84 -9.09 19.07
CA ASP A 129 7.18 -9.47 18.62
C ASP A 129 7.30 -9.40 17.09
N THR A 130 6.22 -9.68 16.36
CA THR A 130 6.19 -9.52 14.90
C THR A 130 6.39 -8.05 14.50
N PHE A 131 5.61 -7.14 15.08
CA PHE A 131 5.71 -5.71 14.74
C PHE A 131 6.97 -5.06 15.29
N ASP A 132 7.50 -5.50 16.43
CA ASP A 132 8.79 -5.05 16.98
C ASP A 132 9.95 -5.45 16.07
N ARG A 133 9.96 -6.67 15.54
CA ARG A 133 10.95 -7.13 14.53
C ARG A 133 10.84 -6.38 13.22
N LEU A 134 9.68 -5.88 12.88
CA LEU A 134 9.46 -5.05 11.68
C LEU A 134 9.97 -3.62 11.87
N GLY A 135 10.51 -3.30 13.05
CA GLY A 135 11.08 -1.98 13.34
C GLY A 135 10.02 -0.91 13.55
N ILE A 136 8.84 -1.31 14.09
CA ILE A 136 7.85 -0.35 14.60
C ILE A 136 8.16 -0.13 16.08
N PRO A 137 9.10 0.80 16.41
CA PRO A 137 9.51 1.01 17.79
C PRO A 137 8.38 1.59 18.62
N GLU A 138 8.40 1.32 19.91
CA GLU A 138 7.45 1.90 20.87
C GLU A 138 7.40 3.44 20.77
N ALA A 139 8.55 4.06 20.48
CA ALA A 139 8.65 5.51 20.28
C ALA A 139 7.85 6.01 19.06
N GLU A 140 7.74 5.24 17.98
CA GLU A 140 6.90 5.59 16.82
C GLU A 140 5.42 5.51 17.18
N LYS A 141 5.02 4.49 17.95
CA LYS A 141 3.63 4.33 18.41
C LYS A 141 3.20 5.50 19.29
N THR A 142 4.09 6.01 20.13
CA THR A 142 3.83 7.16 21.02
C THR A 142 3.97 8.51 20.33
N SER A 143 4.66 8.58 19.19
CA SER A 143 4.96 9.82 18.45
C SER A 143 4.00 10.10 17.30
N LEU A 144 3.11 9.15 16.99
CA LEU A 144 2.12 9.27 15.91
C LEU A 144 0.76 9.73 16.47
N ALA A 145 -0.02 10.41 15.65
CA ALA A 145 -1.36 10.84 16.02
C ALA A 145 -2.36 9.69 16.11
N GLY A 146 -2.07 8.58 15.43
CA GLY A 146 -2.82 7.35 15.49
C GLY A 146 -2.08 6.23 14.78
N VAL A 147 -2.27 5.00 15.23
CA VAL A 147 -1.63 3.79 14.70
C VAL A 147 -2.65 2.67 14.53
N GLY A 148 -2.64 2.04 13.37
CA GLY A 148 -3.36 0.80 13.10
C GLY A 148 -2.39 -0.32 12.72
N ALA A 149 -2.67 -1.53 13.16
CA ALA A 149 -1.91 -2.72 12.78
C ALA A 149 -2.85 -3.83 12.37
N GLN A 150 -2.72 -4.27 11.12
CA GLN A 150 -3.46 -5.41 10.58
C GLN A 150 -2.54 -6.62 10.45
N TYR A 151 -3.06 -7.79 10.83
CA TYR A 151 -2.40 -9.07 10.68
C TYR A 151 -3.31 -9.99 9.87
N ASP A 152 -2.83 -10.44 8.73
CA ASP A 152 -3.63 -11.17 7.72
C ASP A 152 -4.91 -10.38 7.34
N SER A 153 -6.09 -10.90 7.59
CA SER A 153 -7.35 -10.27 7.18
C SER A 153 -7.99 -9.36 8.25
N GLU A 154 -7.38 -9.21 9.44
CA GLU A 154 -8.02 -8.47 10.54
C GLU A 154 -7.09 -7.42 11.17
N VAL A 155 -7.67 -6.29 11.56
CA VAL A 155 -6.97 -5.29 12.39
C VAL A 155 -6.90 -5.81 13.82
N VAL A 156 -5.69 -5.86 14.38
CA VAL A 156 -5.40 -6.41 15.72
C VAL A 156 -5.07 -5.34 16.75
N TYR A 157 -4.70 -4.16 16.29
CA TYR A 157 -4.41 -3.00 17.12
C TYR A 157 -4.85 -1.72 16.43
N HIS A 158 -5.44 -0.81 17.21
CA HIS A 158 -5.80 0.50 16.72
C HIS A 158 -5.83 1.51 17.87
N SER A 159 -5.22 2.68 17.65
CA SER A 159 -5.28 3.82 18.59
C SER A 159 -5.28 5.15 17.83
N ILE A 160 -5.84 6.16 18.45
CA ILE A 160 -5.84 7.57 17.99
C ILE A 160 -5.76 8.49 19.22
N GLN A 161 -5.06 9.62 19.08
CA GLN A 161 -4.94 10.62 20.16
C GLN A 161 -6.29 11.28 20.48
N ASP A 162 -6.58 11.46 21.77
CA ASP A 162 -7.85 12.03 22.26
C ASP A 162 -8.11 13.44 21.73
N GLU A 163 -7.07 14.25 21.53
CA GLU A 163 -7.16 15.60 20.98
C GLU A 163 -7.74 15.62 19.57
N LEU A 164 -7.43 14.61 18.75
CA LEU A 164 -7.98 14.47 17.41
C LEU A 164 -9.44 13.99 17.46
N VAL A 165 -9.76 13.08 18.36
CA VAL A 165 -11.14 12.63 18.58
C VAL A 165 -12.03 13.80 19.00
N GLN A 166 -11.55 14.68 19.89
CA GLN A 166 -12.26 15.88 20.32
C GLN A 166 -12.48 16.90 19.19
N GLN A 167 -11.61 16.91 18.18
CA GLN A 167 -11.76 17.70 16.96
C GLN A 167 -12.69 17.04 15.92
N GLY A 168 -13.21 15.84 16.22
CA GLY A 168 -14.11 15.09 15.34
C GLY A 168 -13.38 14.27 14.27
N VAL A 169 -12.06 14.10 14.38
CA VAL A 169 -11.31 13.19 13.50
C VAL A 169 -11.71 11.76 13.83
N VAL A 170 -12.04 11.00 12.81
CA VAL A 170 -12.24 9.55 12.90
C VAL A 170 -11.05 8.86 12.25
N TYR A 171 -10.42 7.98 12.99
CA TYR A 171 -9.49 7.00 12.45
C TYR A 171 -9.83 5.65 13.10
N THR A 172 -10.20 4.66 12.31
CA THR A 172 -10.58 3.33 12.79
C THR A 172 -10.31 2.27 11.70
N ASP A 173 -10.45 0.99 12.05
CA ASP A 173 -10.50 -0.06 11.05
C ASP A 173 -11.78 0.04 10.21
N PHE A 174 -11.74 -0.56 9.01
CA PHE A 174 -12.83 -0.39 8.07
C PHE A 174 -14.11 -1.16 8.45
N ASP A 175 -13.98 -2.26 9.19
CA ASP A 175 -15.14 -3.03 9.68
C ASP A 175 -15.91 -2.23 10.72
N THR A 176 -15.21 -1.60 11.68
CA THR A 176 -15.80 -0.66 12.63
C THR A 176 -16.43 0.55 11.93
N ALA A 177 -15.80 1.04 10.85
CA ALA A 177 -16.37 2.15 10.08
C ALA A 177 -17.69 1.75 9.39
N LEU A 178 -17.76 0.54 8.84
CA LEU A 178 -18.98 0.02 8.24
C LEU A 178 -20.13 -0.07 9.25
N GLU A 179 -19.85 -0.45 10.50
CA GLU A 179 -20.83 -0.51 11.57
C GLU A 179 -21.29 0.88 12.06
N LYS A 180 -20.31 1.77 12.35
CA LYS A 180 -20.59 3.03 13.06
C LYS A 180 -20.84 4.23 12.14
N TYR A 181 -20.34 4.19 10.91
CA TYR A 181 -20.39 5.27 9.93
C TYR A 181 -20.96 4.79 8.59
N GLU A 182 -21.94 3.87 8.64
CA GLU A 182 -22.51 3.17 7.47
C GLU A 182 -22.89 4.12 6.35
N ASP A 183 -23.53 5.25 6.65
CA ASP A 183 -23.98 6.21 5.62
C ASP A 183 -22.80 6.82 4.87
N ILE A 184 -21.71 7.16 5.57
CA ILE A 184 -20.49 7.70 4.96
C ILE A 184 -19.81 6.62 4.11
N VAL A 185 -19.65 5.42 4.67
CA VAL A 185 -19.06 4.29 3.94
C VAL A 185 -19.87 3.99 2.68
N LYS A 186 -21.16 3.86 2.78
CA LYS A 186 -22.07 3.55 1.64
C LYS A 186 -22.04 4.62 0.55
N ALA A 187 -21.84 5.88 0.92
CA ALA A 187 -21.74 6.99 -0.03
C ALA A 187 -20.40 6.96 -0.82
N HIS A 188 -19.33 6.39 -0.26
CA HIS A 188 -17.97 6.50 -0.81
C HIS A 188 -17.38 5.16 -1.26
N PHE A 189 -17.77 4.04 -0.64
CA PHE A 189 -17.18 2.72 -0.85
C PHE A 189 -17.20 2.30 -2.32
N MET A 190 -16.02 2.05 -2.87
CA MET A 190 -15.75 1.66 -4.26
C MET A 190 -16.46 2.57 -5.29
N LYS A 191 -16.46 3.89 -5.03
CA LYS A 191 -16.94 4.92 -5.97
C LYS A 191 -15.83 5.44 -6.88
N LEU A 192 -14.60 5.53 -6.37
CA LEU A 192 -13.45 5.90 -7.20
C LEU A 192 -12.88 4.68 -7.93
N VAL A 193 -12.90 3.51 -7.29
CA VAL A 193 -12.45 2.24 -7.87
C VAL A 193 -13.62 1.26 -7.93
N PRO A 194 -14.56 1.41 -8.90
CA PRO A 194 -15.71 0.52 -9.00
C PRO A 194 -15.26 -0.90 -9.39
N PRO A 195 -16.02 -1.95 -9.01
CA PRO A 195 -15.71 -3.34 -9.39
C PRO A 195 -15.59 -3.56 -10.90
N THR A 196 -16.17 -2.68 -11.70
CA THR A 196 -16.12 -2.71 -13.17
C THR A 196 -14.85 -2.11 -13.78
N ASP A 197 -13.94 -1.60 -12.96
CA ASP A 197 -12.71 -0.93 -13.43
C ASP A 197 -11.73 -1.94 -14.04
N HIS A 198 -11.46 -3.04 -13.34
CA HIS A 198 -10.67 -4.17 -13.79
C HIS A 198 -10.87 -5.38 -12.87
N LYS A 199 -10.41 -6.56 -13.32
CA LYS A 199 -10.64 -7.84 -12.64
C LYS A 199 -10.22 -7.85 -11.15
N PHE A 200 -9.09 -7.20 -10.78
CA PHE A 200 -8.65 -7.14 -9.39
C PHE A 200 -9.47 -6.17 -8.53
N ALA A 201 -10.09 -5.14 -9.13
CA ALA A 201 -11.07 -4.32 -8.43
C ALA A 201 -12.36 -5.11 -8.14
N ALA A 202 -12.79 -5.94 -9.08
CA ALA A 202 -13.91 -6.87 -8.87
C ALA A 202 -13.60 -7.90 -7.78
N LEU A 203 -12.40 -8.51 -7.81
CA LEU A 203 -11.91 -9.40 -6.76
C LEU A 203 -11.94 -8.73 -5.39
N HIS A 204 -11.35 -7.52 -5.30
CA HIS A 204 -11.36 -6.75 -4.07
C HIS A 204 -12.78 -6.53 -3.55
N GLY A 205 -13.69 -6.07 -4.40
CA GLY A 205 -15.10 -5.87 -4.02
C GLY A 205 -15.80 -7.12 -3.50
N ALA A 206 -15.40 -8.32 -3.95
CA ALA A 206 -15.95 -9.59 -3.50
C ALA A 206 -15.41 -10.04 -2.14
N VAL A 207 -14.12 -9.83 -1.85
CA VAL A 207 -13.44 -10.44 -0.69
C VAL A 207 -12.70 -9.48 0.23
N TRP A 208 -12.88 -8.17 0.08
CA TRP A 208 -12.19 -7.19 0.93
C TRP A 208 -12.33 -7.51 2.43
N SER A 209 -11.30 -7.23 3.20
CA SER A 209 -11.30 -7.44 4.65
C SER A 209 -10.26 -6.57 5.34
N GLY A 210 -10.65 -5.96 6.46
CA GLY A 210 -9.80 -5.03 7.19
C GLY A 210 -9.54 -3.73 6.42
N GLY A 211 -8.45 -3.06 6.77
CA GLY A 211 -8.08 -1.77 6.20
C GLY A 211 -8.35 -0.60 7.14
N SER A 212 -8.27 0.60 6.60
CA SER A 212 -8.31 1.83 7.40
C SER A 212 -9.37 2.79 6.91
N PHE A 213 -10.12 3.36 7.84
CA PHE A 213 -11.05 4.44 7.60
C PHE A 213 -10.59 5.71 8.32
N VAL A 214 -10.40 6.80 7.57
CA VAL A 214 -10.03 8.12 8.10
C VAL A 214 -11.02 9.17 7.61
N TYR A 215 -11.58 9.93 8.54
CA TYR A 215 -12.38 11.11 8.25
C TYR A 215 -11.81 12.31 9.00
N VAL A 216 -11.44 13.37 8.27
CA VAL A 216 -10.90 14.60 8.84
C VAL A 216 -11.88 15.74 8.56
N PRO A 217 -12.53 16.31 9.61
CA PRO A 217 -13.49 17.39 9.45
C PRO A 217 -12.89 18.66 8.86
N ALA A 218 -13.77 19.51 8.30
CA ALA A 218 -13.35 20.74 7.66
C ALA A 218 -12.50 21.65 8.57
N GLY A 219 -11.37 22.12 8.03
CA GLY A 219 -10.45 23.04 8.69
C GLY A 219 -9.54 22.41 9.75
N VAL A 220 -9.63 21.10 9.99
CA VAL A 220 -8.77 20.42 10.97
C VAL A 220 -7.40 20.12 10.32
N ASP A 221 -6.32 20.48 11.03
CA ASP A 221 -4.94 20.19 10.64
C ASP A 221 -4.38 19.05 11.52
N VAL A 222 -4.28 17.85 10.97
CA VAL A 222 -3.65 16.69 11.62
C VAL A 222 -2.14 16.78 11.37
N SER A 223 -1.44 17.54 12.19
CA SER A 223 -0.03 17.90 12.03
C SER A 223 0.94 16.73 12.26
N ILE A 224 0.53 15.73 13.05
CA ILE A 224 1.28 14.50 13.32
C ILE A 224 0.69 13.38 12.45
N PRO A 225 1.51 12.58 11.75
CA PRO A 225 0.98 11.55 10.84
C PRO A 225 0.12 10.49 11.54
N LEU A 226 -0.88 9.98 10.80
CA LEU A 226 -1.54 8.71 11.09
C LEU A 226 -0.80 7.59 10.35
N GLN A 227 -0.72 6.40 10.93
CA GLN A 227 -0.03 5.27 10.31
C GLN A 227 -0.83 3.98 10.41
N SER A 228 -0.91 3.24 9.30
CA SER A 228 -1.34 1.83 9.28
C SER A 228 -0.22 0.92 8.82
N TYR A 229 -0.15 -0.24 9.44
CA TYR A 229 0.80 -1.29 9.05
C TYR A 229 0.07 -2.59 8.73
N PHE A 230 0.36 -3.16 7.57
CA PHE A 230 -0.26 -4.40 7.07
C PHE A 230 0.77 -5.52 6.98
N ARG A 231 0.51 -6.62 7.68
CA ARG A 231 1.33 -7.83 7.68
C ARG A 231 0.52 -9.02 7.18
N LEU A 232 0.88 -9.57 6.02
CA LEU A 232 0.36 -10.86 5.56
C LEU A 232 1.31 -11.97 6.00
N ASN A 233 0.87 -12.83 6.92
CA ASN A 233 1.70 -13.92 7.46
C ASN A 233 1.26 -15.32 7.00
N ALA A 234 0.02 -15.50 6.56
CA ALA A 234 -0.50 -16.78 6.12
C ALA A 234 0.08 -17.21 4.75
N PRO A 235 0.65 -18.44 4.63
CA PRO A 235 1.11 -18.95 3.34
C PRO A 235 -0.07 -19.23 2.40
N GLY A 236 0.06 -18.88 1.12
CA GLY A 236 -0.98 -19.09 0.11
C GLY A 236 -2.23 -18.26 0.33
N ALA A 237 -2.14 -17.19 1.12
CA ALA A 237 -3.27 -16.30 1.37
C ALA A 237 -3.16 -15.00 0.56
N GLY A 238 -4.31 -14.35 0.41
CA GLY A 238 -4.43 -12.99 -0.06
C GLY A 238 -4.70 -12.01 1.08
N GLN A 239 -4.31 -10.75 0.86
CA GLN A 239 -4.66 -9.60 1.70
C GLN A 239 -5.39 -8.57 0.81
N PHE A 240 -6.55 -8.13 1.28
CA PHE A 240 -7.51 -7.33 0.49
C PHE A 240 -8.05 -6.16 1.32
N GLU A 241 -7.16 -5.44 1.97
CA GLU A 241 -7.53 -4.31 2.83
C GLU A 241 -8.13 -3.16 2.02
N HIS A 242 -9.15 -2.50 2.60
CA HIS A 242 -9.77 -1.31 2.03
C HIS A 242 -9.39 -0.07 2.84
N THR A 243 -8.62 0.83 2.25
CA THR A 243 -8.27 2.12 2.87
C THR A 243 -9.11 3.23 2.24
N MET A 244 -9.89 3.91 3.07
CA MET A 244 -10.68 5.08 2.67
C MET A 244 -10.31 6.28 3.51
N ILE A 245 -9.91 7.38 2.87
CA ILE A 245 -9.57 8.63 3.55
C ILE A 245 -10.40 9.76 2.95
N ILE A 246 -11.15 10.44 3.82
CA ILE A 246 -11.97 11.60 3.46
C ILE A 246 -11.40 12.81 4.22
N VAL A 247 -10.92 13.80 3.45
CA VAL A 247 -10.34 15.04 3.99
C VAL A 247 -11.24 16.18 3.56
N GLU A 248 -12.00 16.71 4.50
CA GLU A 248 -12.98 17.76 4.25
C GLU A 248 -12.32 19.12 3.94
N LYS A 249 -13.12 20.07 3.49
CA LYS A 249 -12.66 21.39 3.06
C LYS A 249 -11.65 22.04 4.03
N GLY A 250 -10.47 22.44 3.49
CA GLY A 250 -9.42 23.13 4.23
C GLY A 250 -8.69 22.28 5.27
N ALA A 251 -9.03 20.98 5.39
CA ALA A 251 -8.37 20.07 6.32
C ALA A 251 -7.04 19.55 5.76
N LYS A 252 -6.16 19.09 6.65
CA LYS A 252 -4.85 18.53 6.27
C LYS A 252 -4.57 17.27 7.06
N VAL A 253 -3.97 16.28 6.37
CA VAL A 253 -3.50 15.05 7.01
C VAL A 253 -2.35 14.43 6.23
N HIS A 254 -1.45 13.78 6.97
CA HIS A 254 -0.45 12.87 6.42
C HIS A 254 -0.76 11.45 6.90
N PHE A 255 -0.95 10.54 5.97
CA PHE A 255 -1.18 9.13 6.24
C PHE A 255 0.01 8.30 5.73
N ILE A 256 0.49 7.39 6.56
CA ILE A 256 1.62 6.50 6.24
C ILE A 256 1.12 5.07 6.23
N GLU A 257 1.40 4.35 5.16
CA GLU A 257 1.09 2.93 5.00
C GLU A 257 2.38 2.13 4.89
N GLY A 258 2.50 1.08 5.68
CA GLY A 258 3.59 0.12 5.62
C GLY A 258 3.07 -1.29 5.36
N CYS A 259 3.69 -2.01 4.42
CA CYS A 259 3.25 -3.36 4.06
C CYS A 259 4.42 -4.33 4.04
N SER A 260 4.22 -5.55 4.57
CA SER A 260 5.23 -6.62 4.50
C SER A 260 4.65 -8.02 4.56
N ALA A 261 5.41 -9.01 4.10
CA ALA A 261 5.12 -10.44 4.23
C ALA A 261 6.41 -11.27 4.34
N PRO A 262 6.40 -12.42 5.05
CA PRO A 262 7.50 -13.38 5.00
C PRO A 262 7.51 -14.10 3.66
N LYS A 263 8.66 -14.71 3.32
CA LYS A 263 8.81 -15.51 2.11
C LYS A 263 8.28 -16.92 2.33
N TYR A 264 7.42 -17.38 1.43
CA TYR A 264 6.94 -18.76 1.32
C TYR A 264 7.33 -19.38 -0.03
N ASN A 265 7.16 -20.70 -0.16
CA ASN A 265 7.36 -21.43 -1.42
C ASN A 265 6.05 -21.55 -2.23
N VAL A 266 5.08 -20.73 -1.91
CA VAL A 266 3.77 -20.64 -2.56
C VAL A 266 3.47 -19.17 -2.84
N ALA A 267 2.66 -18.90 -3.86
CA ALA A 267 2.24 -17.55 -4.17
C ALA A 267 1.39 -16.96 -3.03
N ASN A 268 1.59 -15.69 -2.76
CA ASN A 268 0.70 -14.85 -1.96
C ASN A 268 0.21 -13.70 -2.83
N LEU A 269 -0.97 -13.18 -2.55
CA LEU A 269 -1.59 -12.08 -3.29
C LEU A 269 -1.85 -10.89 -2.38
N HIS A 270 -1.52 -9.70 -2.84
CA HIS A 270 -2.01 -8.45 -2.26
C HIS A 270 -2.81 -7.71 -3.33
N ALA A 271 -4.09 -7.51 -3.08
CA ALA A 271 -4.98 -6.76 -3.95
C ALA A 271 -5.88 -5.82 -3.12
N GLY A 272 -5.22 -4.93 -2.38
CA GLY A 272 -5.84 -3.86 -1.61
C GLY A 272 -6.45 -2.79 -2.50
N CYS A 273 -7.30 -1.96 -1.92
CA CYS A 273 -7.91 -0.81 -2.58
C CYS A 273 -7.81 0.44 -1.70
N VAL A 274 -7.36 1.54 -2.30
CA VAL A 274 -7.23 2.83 -1.62
C VAL A 274 -8.05 3.89 -2.35
N GLU A 275 -9.00 4.50 -1.64
CA GLU A 275 -9.85 5.57 -2.15
C GLU A 275 -9.68 6.84 -1.31
N LEU A 276 -9.22 7.92 -1.94
CA LEU A 276 -8.88 9.18 -1.28
C LEU A 276 -9.77 10.30 -1.80
N PHE A 277 -10.53 10.92 -0.91
CA PHE A 277 -11.43 12.02 -1.20
C PHE A 277 -10.89 13.29 -0.55
N ILE A 278 -10.38 14.22 -1.38
CA ILE A 278 -9.77 15.46 -0.94
C ILE A 278 -10.70 16.62 -1.31
N GLY A 279 -11.23 17.29 -0.30
CA GLY A 279 -12.13 18.42 -0.42
C GLY A 279 -11.45 19.70 -0.93
N ASP A 280 -12.24 20.77 -1.06
CA ASP A 280 -11.72 22.08 -1.48
C ASP A 280 -10.72 22.63 -0.47
N ASP A 281 -9.63 23.22 -0.96
CA ASP A 281 -8.55 23.81 -0.16
C ASP A 281 -7.88 22.81 0.83
N ALA A 282 -8.17 21.50 0.70
CA ALA A 282 -7.65 20.45 1.56
C ALA A 282 -6.33 19.85 1.05
N SER A 283 -5.57 19.21 1.93
CA SER A 283 -4.30 18.58 1.58
C SER A 283 -4.15 17.21 2.22
N LEU A 284 -3.83 16.22 1.41
CA LEU A 284 -3.47 14.88 1.85
C LEU A 284 -2.08 14.51 1.33
N THR A 285 -1.19 14.10 2.24
CA THR A 285 0.02 13.36 1.87
C THR A 285 -0.22 11.88 2.17
N TYR A 286 -0.07 11.03 1.16
CA TYR A 286 -0.19 9.58 1.29
C TYR A 286 1.16 8.93 1.00
N SER A 287 1.79 8.43 2.06
CA SER A 287 3.10 7.78 1.96
C SER A 287 2.94 6.26 2.09
N THR A 288 3.48 5.50 1.13
CA THR A 288 3.45 4.04 1.16
C THR A 288 4.86 3.48 1.09
N ILE A 289 5.18 2.54 1.97
CA ILE A 289 6.40 1.73 1.89
C ILE A 289 6.00 0.26 1.84
N GLU A 290 6.19 -0.35 0.67
CA GLU A 290 5.86 -1.74 0.40
C GLU A 290 7.14 -2.57 0.33
N ASN A 291 7.30 -3.49 1.28
CA ASN A 291 8.44 -4.40 1.35
C ASN A 291 7.94 -5.86 1.44
N TRP A 292 7.33 -6.28 0.37
CA TRP A 292 6.80 -7.63 0.22
C TRP A 292 7.88 -8.67 -0.04
N SER A 293 7.65 -9.92 0.32
CA SER A 293 8.52 -11.03 -0.04
C SER A 293 8.43 -11.38 -1.53
N LYS A 294 9.47 -12.08 -2.03
CA LYS A 294 9.61 -12.42 -3.47
C LYS A 294 8.66 -13.49 -3.99
N ASN A 295 7.67 -13.90 -3.24
CA ASN A 295 6.57 -14.77 -3.68
C ASN A 295 5.24 -14.03 -3.75
N MET A 296 5.25 -12.71 -3.53
CA MET A 296 4.06 -11.87 -3.51
C MET A 296 3.73 -11.32 -4.89
N TYR A 297 2.48 -11.47 -5.29
CA TYR A 297 1.85 -10.68 -6.35
C TYR A 297 1.19 -9.47 -5.73
N ASN A 298 1.67 -8.28 -6.04
CA ASN A 298 1.18 -7.02 -5.48
C ASN A 298 0.42 -6.24 -6.56
N LEU A 299 -0.91 -6.36 -6.56
CA LEU A 299 -1.83 -5.88 -7.58
C LEU A 299 -2.82 -4.85 -6.98
N ASN A 300 -2.28 -3.91 -6.21
CA ASN A 300 -3.02 -2.92 -5.45
C ASN A 300 -3.54 -1.77 -6.32
N THR A 301 -4.72 -1.25 -6.02
CA THR A 301 -5.35 -0.14 -6.75
C THR A 301 -5.54 1.06 -5.85
N LYS A 302 -4.96 2.21 -6.24
CA LYS A 302 -5.03 3.46 -5.46
C LYS A 302 -5.59 4.60 -6.32
N ARG A 303 -6.59 5.32 -5.80
CA ARG A 303 -7.21 6.44 -6.53
C ARG A 303 -7.57 7.59 -5.61
N ALA A 304 -7.32 8.80 -6.08
CA ALA A 304 -7.69 10.05 -5.41
C ALA A 304 -8.57 10.92 -6.31
N ILE A 305 -9.55 11.62 -5.71
CA ILE A 305 -10.26 12.73 -6.31
C ILE A 305 -9.97 14.00 -5.52
N VAL A 306 -9.67 15.10 -6.22
CA VAL A 306 -9.18 16.35 -5.62
C VAL A 306 -10.10 17.51 -5.98
N GLY A 307 -10.64 18.17 -4.97
CA GLY A 307 -11.50 19.34 -5.07
C GLY A 307 -10.72 20.62 -5.40
N LYS A 308 -11.43 21.76 -5.42
CA LYS A 308 -10.87 23.07 -5.78
C LYS A 308 -9.69 23.46 -4.87
N ASN A 309 -8.55 23.87 -5.49
CA ASN A 309 -7.29 24.19 -4.81
C ASN A 309 -6.78 23.07 -3.87
N GLY A 310 -7.37 21.87 -3.92
CA GLY A 310 -6.95 20.74 -3.12
C GLY A 310 -5.61 20.19 -3.60
N THR A 311 -4.91 19.47 -2.73
CA THR A 311 -3.60 18.90 -3.03
C THR A 311 -3.51 17.45 -2.59
N ILE A 312 -3.05 16.59 -3.49
CA ILE A 312 -2.63 15.21 -3.18
C ILE A 312 -1.13 15.05 -3.40
N ASN A 313 -0.41 14.59 -2.38
CA ASN A 313 0.99 14.22 -2.46
C ASN A 313 1.13 12.70 -2.27
N TRP A 314 1.55 12.00 -3.32
CA TRP A 314 1.90 10.58 -3.26
C TRP A 314 3.39 10.43 -3.03
N VAL A 315 3.77 9.64 -2.01
CA VAL A 315 5.16 9.24 -1.76
C VAL A 315 5.22 7.73 -1.71
N THR A 316 5.81 7.07 -2.70
CA THR A 316 5.76 5.62 -2.84
C THR A 316 7.16 5.02 -2.89
N GLY A 317 7.45 4.08 -1.98
CA GLY A 317 8.61 3.21 -1.99
C GLY A 317 8.18 1.77 -2.29
N SER A 318 8.55 1.22 -3.45
CA SER A 318 8.22 -0.14 -3.85
C SER A 318 9.46 -1.02 -3.86
N PHE A 319 9.51 -1.93 -2.89
CA PHE A 319 10.60 -2.87 -2.65
C PHE A 319 10.02 -4.27 -2.45
N GLY A 320 10.70 -5.29 -2.88
CA GLY A 320 10.18 -6.65 -2.73
C GLY A 320 9.22 -7.04 -3.86
N SER A 321 8.28 -7.94 -3.57
CA SER A 321 7.37 -8.63 -4.49
C SER A 321 8.07 -9.51 -5.55
N HIS A 322 7.37 -10.50 -6.06
CA HIS A 322 7.69 -11.17 -7.33
C HIS A 322 7.27 -10.24 -8.48
N THR A 323 6.02 -9.85 -8.46
CA THR A 323 5.39 -9.02 -9.47
C THR A 323 4.60 -7.91 -8.78
N SER A 324 4.73 -6.67 -9.27
CA SER A 324 3.92 -5.54 -8.82
C SER A 324 3.28 -4.81 -9.99
N CYS A 325 2.01 -4.42 -9.83
CA CYS A 325 1.29 -3.47 -10.68
C CYS A 325 0.78 -2.33 -9.79
N LEU A 326 1.43 -1.16 -9.83
CA LEU A 326 1.13 -0.05 -8.93
C LEU A 326 1.04 1.25 -9.72
N TYR A 327 -0.18 1.73 -9.94
CA TYR A 327 -0.46 2.94 -10.72
C TYR A 327 -1.43 3.87 -9.97
N PRO A 328 -0.98 4.58 -8.91
CA PRO A 328 -1.82 5.56 -8.25
C PRO A 328 -2.39 6.55 -9.26
N MET A 329 -3.70 6.77 -9.21
CA MET A 329 -4.39 7.67 -10.11
C MET A 329 -4.96 8.86 -9.35
N SER A 330 -4.72 10.09 -9.85
CA SER A 330 -5.30 11.31 -9.32
C SER A 330 -6.27 11.92 -10.32
N ILE A 331 -7.48 12.26 -9.87
CA ILE A 331 -8.51 12.96 -10.64
C ILE A 331 -8.58 14.38 -10.09
N LEU A 332 -8.04 15.35 -10.83
CA LEU A 332 -8.05 16.77 -10.48
C LEU A 332 -9.38 17.37 -10.96
N GLN A 333 -10.40 17.30 -10.09
CA GLN A 333 -11.78 17.63 -10.41
C GLN A 333 -12.11 19.09 -10.15
N GLY A 334 -11.42 19.73 -9.21
CA GLY A 334 -11.65 21.15 -8.88
C GLY A 334 -10.63 22.08 -9.54
N GLU A 335 -11.04 23.30 -9.82
CA GLU A 335 -10.15 24.36 -10.34
C GLU A 335 -8.94 24.56 -9.40
N GLY A 336 -7.73 24.66 -9.97
CA GLY A 336 -6.50 24.85 -9.21
C GLY A 336 -6.04 23.61 -8.40
N ALA A 337 -6.68 22.45 -8.56
CA ALA A 337 -6.24 21.23 -7.89
C ALA A 337 -4.83 20.81 -8.31
N HIS A 338 -4.08 20.22 -7.39
CA HIS A 338 -2.69 19.83 -7.59
C HIS A 338 -2.41 18.38 -7.21
N CYS A 339 -1.54 17.73 -8.00
CA CYS A 339 -1.00 16.40 -7.71
C CYS A 339 0.52 16.41 -7.75
N GLU A 340 1.15 15.98 -6.67
CA GLU A 340 2.57 15.65 -6.62
C GLU A 340 2.73 14.14 -6.47
N PHE A 341 3.56 13.51 -7.30
CA PHE A 341 3.89 12.09 -7.19
C PHE A 341 5.41 11.92 -7.12
N THR A 342 5.88 11.28 -6.06
CA THR A 342 7.27 10.85 -5.90
C THR A 342 7.32 9.35 -5.69
N GLY A 343 7.95 8.61 -6.62
CA GLY A 343 8.08 7.16 -6.57
C GLY A 343 9.54 6.70 -6.60
N VAL A 344 9.87 5.74 -5.76
CA VAL A 344 11.16 5.02 -5.77
C VAL A 344 10.91 3.53 -5.86
N THR A 345 11.54 2.87 -6.84
CA THR A 345 11.37 1.44 -7.10
C THR A 345 12.72 0.75 -7.18
N PHE A 346 12.86 -0.39 -6.50
CA PHE A 346 14.07 -1.22 -6.58
C PHE A 346 13.69 -2.67 -6.92
N ALA A 347 14.14 -3.15 -8.07
CA ALA A 347 13.95 -4.54 -8.50
C ALA A 347 15.26 -5.32 -8.48
N GLY A 348 15.33 -6.38 -7.70
CA GLY A 348 16.40 -7.37 -7.69
C GLY A 348 16.10 -8.58 -8.55
N LYS A 349 17.00 -9.57 -8.53
CA LYS A 349 16.85 -10.81 -9.31
C LYS A 349 15.48 -11.48 -9.10
N GLY A 350 14.80 -11.78 -10.21
CA GLY A 350 13.51 -12.47 -10.24
C GLY A 350 12.32 -11.60 -9.85
N GLN A 351 12.47 -10.27 -9.85
CA GLN A 351 11.40 -9.33 -9.59
C GLN A 351 11.01 -8.57 -10.85
N TYR A 352 9.72 -8.37 -11.03
CA TYR A 352 9.13 -7.59 -12.12
C TYR A 352 8.20 -6.53 -11.53
N LEU A 353 8.70 -5.30 -11.43
CA LEU A 353 7.98 -4.20 -10.79
C LEU A 353 7.54 -3.20 -11.87
N ASP A 354 6.25 -3.24 -12.21
CA ASP A 354 5.61 -2.35 -13.17
C ASP A 354 4.85 -1.27 -12.37
N THR A 355 5.43 -0.09 -12.33
CA THR A 355 4.93 1.03 -11.51
C THR A 355 4.65 2.25 -12.36
N GLY A 356 3.96 3.22 -11.82
CA GLY A 356 3.67 4.44 -12.55
C GLY A 356 2.74 5.39 -11.81
N SER A 357 2.21 6.35 -12.53
CA SER A 357 1.18 7.25 -12.03
C SER A 357 0.31 7.74 -13.18
N LYS A 358 -0.98 7.90 -12.91
CA LYS A 358 -1.93 8.51 -13.83
C LYS A 358 -2.54 9.76 -13.21
N VAL A 359 -2.52 10.87 -13.97
CA VAL A 359 -3.20 12.09 -13.56
C VAL A 359 -4.21 12.48 -14.61
N VAL A 360 -5.43 12.79 -14.19
CA VAL A 360 -6.54 13.23 -15.04
C VAL A 360 -6.91 14.65 -14.63
N HIS A 361 -6.72 15.58 -15.53
CA HIS A 361 -7.08 17.00 -15.38
C HIS A 361 -8.49 17.22 -15.93
N ASN A 362 -9.46 17.52 -15.04
CA ASN A 362 -10.86 17.75 -15.39
C ASN A 362 -11.32 19.20 -15.17
N ALA A 363 -10.45 20.07 -14.64
CA ALA A 363 -10.80 21.45 -14.31
C ALA A 363 -9.68 22.42 -14.70
N PRO A 364 -9.99 23.73 -14.89
CA PRO A 364 -9.00 24.75 -15.24
C PRO A 364 -7.91 24.92 -14.19
N ASN A 365 -6.73 25.38 -14.63
CA ASN A 365 -5.58 25.74 -13.78
C ASN A 365 -5.08 24.61 -12.87
N THR A 366 -5.37 23.36 -13.21
CA THR A 366 -4.88 22.20 -12.47
C THR A 366 -3.43 21.91 -12.85
N THR A 367 -2.64 21.41 -11.89
CA THR A 367 -1.21 21.15 -12.10
C THR A 367 -0.82 19.78 -11.56
N SER A 368 0.17 19.15 -12.20
CA SER A 368 0.72 17.89 -11.70
C SER A 368 2.23 17.80 -11.94
N ASN A 369 2.92 17.17 -11.01
CA ASN A 369 4.33 16.83 -11.15
C ASN A 369 4.52 15.35 -10.82
N ILE A 370 5.25 14.63 -11.70
CA ILE A 370 5.50 13.20 -11.53
C ILE A 370 7.01 12.96 -11.56
N ASN A 371 7.56 12.53 -10.42
CA ASN A 371 8.97 12.22 -10.25
C ASN A 371 9.13 10.75 -9.87
N SER A 372 9.67 9.93 -10.76
CA SER A 372 9.90 8.51 -10.52
C SER A 372 11.38 8.15 -10.71
N LYS A 373 11.91 7.36 -9.78
CA LYS A 373 13.28 6.84 -9.82
C LYS A 373 13.24 5.34 -9.63
N SER A 374 14.01 4.62 -10.44
CA SER A 374 14.08 3.17 -10.34
C SER A 374 15.52 2.66 -10.47
N ILE A 375 15.78 1.55 -9.77
CA ILE A 375 17.04 0.81 -9.85
C ILE A 375 16.71 -0.65 -10.13
N SER A 376 17.35 -1.21 -11.16
CA SER A 376 17.31 -2.64 -11.46
C SER A 376 18.67 -3.26 -11.19
N LYS A 377 18.71 -4.38 -10.44
CA LYS A 377 19.94 -5.11 -10.09
C LYS A 377 19.79 -6.59 -10.44
N SER A 378 20.86 -7.20 -10.97
CA SER A 378 20.97 -8.65 -11.18
C SER A 378 19.84 -9.27 -12.02
N GLY A 379 19.35 -8.54 -13.05
CA GLY A 379 18.28 -8.99 -13.92
C GLY A 379 16.86 -8.73 -13.39
N GLY A 380 16.70 -7.93 -12.34
CA GLY A 380 15.40 -7.39 -11.97
C GLY A 380 14.87 -6.43 -13.02
N VAL A 381 13.56 -6.35 -13.16
CA VAL A 381 12.88 -5.50 -14.16
C VAL A 381 12.07 -4.42 -13.45
N CYS A 382 12.36 -3.16 -13.74
CA CYS A 382 11.53 -2.01 -13.40
C CYS A 382 10.92 -1.45 -14.67
N ILE A 383 9.60 -1.31 -14.71
CA ILE A 383 8.88 -0.59 -15.74
C ILE A 383 8.21 0.61 -15.11
N TYR A 384 8.23 1.73 -15.80
CA TYR A 384 7.48 2.92 -15.43
C TYR A 384 6.43 3.24 -16.50
N ARG A 385 5.16 3.41 -16.09
CA ARG A 385 4.05 3.84 -16.93
C ARG A 385 3.49 5.16 -16.40
N GLY A 386 3.78 6.27 -17.11
CA GLY A 386 3.20 7.59 -16.82
C GLY A 386 2.06 7.90 -17.77
N SER A 387 0.96 8.45 -17.25
CA SER A 387 -0.16 8.91 -18.08
C SER A 387 -0.70 10.22 -17.55
N VAL A 388 -0.76 11.23 -18.40
CA VAL A 388 -1.44 12.50 -18.12
C VAL A 388 -2.56 12.67 -19.15
N VAL A 389 -3.78 12.84 -18.66
CA VAL A 389 -4.97 13.04 -19.49
C VAL A 389 -5.53 14.42 -19.18
N ILE A 390 -5.72 15.25 -20.21
CA ILE A 390 -6.32 16.57 -20.08
C ILE A 390 -7.66 16.54 -20.81
N ASN A 391 -8.74 16.66 -20.04
CA ASN A 391 -10.10 16.66 -20.55
C ASN A 391 -10.62 18.11 -20.68
N PRO A 392 -11.46 18.44 -21.68
CA PRO A 392 -12.17 19.70 -21.65
C PRO A 392 -13.10 19.78 -20.41
N PRO A 393 -13.17 20.91 -19.66
CA PRO A 393 -12.61 22.24 -19.91
C PRO A 393 -11.32 22.55 -19.09
N ALA A 394 -10.34 21.66 -19.03
CA ALA A 394 -9.13 21.85 -18.23
C ALA A 394 -8.14 22.85 -18.87
N ASP A 395 -8.60 24.07 -19.16
CA ASP A 395 -7.77 25.14 -19.70
C ASP A 395 -6.70 25.57 -18.70
N GLY A 396 -5.46 25.76 -19.17
CA GLY A 396 -4.33 26.13 -18.31
C GLY A 396 -3.78 25.01 -17.43
N ALA A 397 -4.09 23.76 -17.75
CA ALA A 397 -3.53 22.59 -17.10
C ALA A 397 -2.11 22.26 -17.61
#